data_416bebe9574485c9eeb3ac29b9a035b8
#
_entry.id   416bebe9574485c9eeb3ac29b9a035b8
#
_cell.length_a   1.000
_cell.length_b   1.000
_cell.length_c   1.000
_cell.angle_alpha   90.00
_cell.angle_beta   90.00
_cell.angle_gamma   90.00
#
_symmetry.space_group_name_H-M   'P 1'
#
loop_
_entity.id
_entity.type
_entity.pdbx_description
1 polymer ?
#
loop_
_entity_poly.entity_id
_entity_poly.type
_entity_poly.pdbx_seq_one_letter_code
_entity_poly.pdbx_strand_id
1 'polypeptide(L)'
;MITPDPIILVTFIGATNWGVGFLTTVAIFAIVALALNLQWGYTGIFNFGVVAFFMVGAYTSALLTLPPPSKFESHILGLELPILMGWFAGALAGGLLALIIGLPTLRLRRDFLAIATIGVATIIRSIANTTEGFVNRGSGLNGIPRFLNDFTSASDYKWVLLVIMLIMLSAVYFGLQRVTAAPWGRVLRAIRDNEDTAMAAGKHTVSFRMQAFVLGGAIMGLAGALWAHRTGSISPTAFNDLFGTFVIWTMVMVGGSGNNKGAIIGALVVGFFWFGTPLIQEDLPDFLGTRVFQLRELTVGLLIVLFLLLQPHGLIREKAQVSRFITCLLYTSPSPRD
;
A
#
# COMPACT_ATOMS: atom_id res chain seq x y z
N MET A 1 -41.22 19.97 16.24
CA MET A 1 -39.90 19.70 15.69
C MET A 1 -38.94 19.53 16.86
N ILE A 2 -38.48 18.29 17.09
CA ILE A 2 -37.53 17.98 18.17
C ILE A 2 -36.15 18.37 17.62
N THR A 3 -35.59 19.46 18.09
CA THR A 3 -34.20 19.81 17.81
C THR A 3 -33.32 18.78 18.52
N PRO A 4 -32.42 18.06 17.83
CA PRO A 4 -31.53 17.13 18.50
C PRO A 4 -30.63 17.88 19.48
N ASP A 5 -30.34 17.26 20.63
CA ASP A 5 -29.45 17.82 21.65
C ASP A 5 -28.12 18.23 21.01
N PRO A 6 -27.61 19.44 21.30
CA PRO A 6 -26.38 19.94 20.69
C PRO A 6 -25.17 19.03 20.95
N ILE A 7 -25.13 18.29 22.06
CA ILE A 7 -24.11 17.29 22.38
C ILE A 7 -24.16 16.12 21.41
N ILE A 8 -25.36 15.59 21.12
CA ILE A 8 -25.55 14.49 20.17
C ILE A 8 -25.11 14.92 18.76
N LEU A 9 -25.46 16.15 18.36
CA LEU A 9 -25.10 16.69 17.06
C LEU A 9 -23.58 16.85 16.92
N VAL A 10 -22.89 17.37 17.93
CA VAL A 10 -21.42 17.53 17.94
C VAL A 10 -20.72 16.17 17.89
N THR A 11 -21.18 15.20 18.67
CA THR A 11 -20.64 13.83 18.67
C THR A 11 -20.84 13.15 17.32
N PHE A 12 -22.02 13.32 16.71
CA PHE A 12 -22.32 12.75 15.40
C PHE A 12 -21.45 13.38 14.29
N ILE A 13 -21.28 14.70 14.30
CA ILE A 13 -20.39 15.41 13.34
C ILE A 13 -18.93 15.00 13.56
N GLY A 14 -18.48 14.81 14.79
CA GLY A 14 -17.16 14.30 15.13
C GLY A 14 -16.92 12.91 14.57
N ALA A 15 -17.87 11.99 14.81
CA ALA A 15 -17.79 10.61 14.31
C ALA A 15 -17.81 10.52 12.77
N THR A 16 -18.63 11.34 12.10
CA THR A 16 -18.67 11.36 10.62
C THR A 16 -17.38 11.90 10.04
N ASN A 17 -16.82 12.97 10.61
CA ASN A 17 -15.55 13.54 10.18
C ASN A 17 -14.39 12.55 10.35
N TRP A 18 -14.35 11.83 11.46
CA TRP A 18 -13.38 10.78 11.69
C TRP A 18 -13.56 9.64 10.68
N GLY A 19 -14.79 9.16 10.46
CA GLY A 19 -15.10 8.09 9.52
C GLY A 19 -14.68 8.41 8.09
N VAL A 20 -14.90 9.62 7.61
CA VAL A 20 -14.44 10.07 6.29
C VAL A 20 -12.91 10.10 6.21
N GLY A 21 -12.24 10.64 7.23
CA GLY A 21 -10.78 10.65 7.31
C GLY A 21 -10.18 9.25 7.36
N PHE A 22 -10.80 8.33 8.11
CA PHE A 22 -10.46 6.92 8.19
C PHE A 22 -10.59 6.22 6.83
N LEU A 23 -11.74 6.31 6.18
CA LEU A 23 -11.98 5.69 4.88
C LEU A 23 -11.04 6.21 3.81
N THR A 24 -10.75 7.51 3.81
CA THR A 24 -9.77 8.14 2.90
C THR A 24 -8.38 7.54 3.09
N THR A 25 -7.96 7.35 4.34
CA THR A 25 -6.66 6.74 4.68
C THR A 25 -6.62 5.28 4.24
N VAL A 26 -7.64 4.51 4.61
CA VAL A 26 -7.75 3.08 4.25
C VAL A 26 -7.77 2.90 2.75
N ALA A 27 -8.41 3.78 1.98
CA ALA A 27 -8.40 3.71 0.51
C ALA A 27 -6.98 3.81 -0.06
N ILE A 28 -6.14 4.71 0.46
CA ILE A 28 -4.73 4.82 0.03
C ILE A 28 -3.96 3.56 0.39
N PHE A 29 -4.09 3.06 1.63
CA PHE A 29 -3.40 1.84 2.06
C PHE A 29 -3.91 0.59 1.33
N ALA A 30 -5.18 0.55 0.95
CA ALA A 30 -5.74 -0.51 0.10
C ALA A 30 -5.10 -0.52 -1.30
N ILE A 31 -4.77 0.65 -1.87
CA ILE A 31 -4.00 0.74 -3.13
C ILE A 31 -2.61 0.11 -2.95
N VAL A 32 -1.92 0.39 -1.84
CA VAL A 32 -0.60 -0.21 -1.54
C VAL A 32 -0.72 -1.71 -1.30
N ALA A 33 -1.76 -2.15 -0.56
CA ALA A 33 -2.03 -3.57 -0.33
C ALA A 33 -2.33 -4.32 -1.63
N LEU A 34 -3.06 -3.72 -2.58
CA LEU A 34 -3.28 -4.28 -3.91
C LEU A 34 -1.98 -4.43 -4.69
N ALA A 35 -1.07 -3.44 -4.61
CA ALA A 35 0.24 -3.49 -5.25
C ALA A 35 1.12 -4.61 -4.66
N LEU A 36 1.15 -4.73 -3.33
CA LEU A 36 1.86 -5.81 -2.65
C LEU A 36 1.23 -7.17 -2.96
N ASN A 37 -0.10 -7.26 -3.02
CA ASN A 37 -0.80 -8.49 -3.41
C ASN A 37 -0.44 -8.92 -4.84
N LEU A 38 -0.23 -7.99 -5.77
CA LEU A 38 0.28 -8.31 -7.10
C LEU A 38 1.68 -8.93 -7.03
N GLN A 39 2.59 -8.33 -6.26
CA GLN A 39 3.97 -8.79 -6.14
C GLN A 39 4.07 -10.11 -5.37
N TRP A 40 3.45 -10.21 -4.21
CA TRP A 40 3.51 -11.40 -3.36
C TRP A 40 2.40 -12.41 -3.67
N GLY A 41 1.15 -11.98 -3.62
CA GLY A 41 0.00 -12.88 -3.76
C GLY A 41 -0.09 -13.57 -5.11
N TYR A 42 0.22 -12.85 -6.20
CA TYR A 42 0.16 -13.41 -7.56
C TYR A 42 1.49 -13.93 -8.09
N THR A 43 2.63 -13.37 -7.64
CA THR A 43 3.94 -13.65 -8.24
C THR A 43 4.91 -14.36 -7.29
N GLY A 44 4.63 -14.33 -5.97
CA GLY A 44 5.52 -14.89 -4.95
C GLY A 44 6.78 -14.07 -4.68
N ILE A 45 6.78 -12.77 -5.01
CA ILE A 45 7.90 -11.85 -4.76
C ILE A 45 7.79 -11.30 -3.33
N PHE A 46 8.76 -11.61 -2.48
CA PHE A 46 8.83 -11.11 -1.11
C PHE A 46 9.44 -9.72 -1.08
N ASN A 47 8.61 -8.68 -1.25
CA ASN A 47 9.03 -7.28 -1.19
C ASN A 47 8.75 -6.70 0.20
N PHE A 48 9.80 -6.49 0.99
CA PHE A 48 9.75 -5.80 2.27
C PHE A 48 10.23 -4.34 2.18
N GLY A 49 10.48 -3.86 0.97
CA GLY A 49 10.83 -2.46 0.70
C GLY A 49 9.64 -1.58 0.29
N VAL A 50 8.42 -1.95 0.65
CA VAL A 50 7.17 -1.26 0.26
C VAL A 50 7.24 0.24 0.56
N VAL A 51 7.75 0.59 1.74
CA VAL A 51 7.89 1.98 2.19
C VAL A 51 8.79 2.81 1.28
N ALA A 52 9.81 2.22 0.65
CA ALA A 52 10.71 2.95 -0.25
C ALA A 52 9.98 3.47 -1.50
N PHE A 53 9.19 2.63 -2.15
CA PHE A 53 8.42 3.00 -3.34
C PHE A 53 7.36 4.05 -3.00
N PHE A 54 6.68 3.86 -1.86
CA PHE A 54 5.69 4.78 -1.33
C PHE A 54 6.31 6.15 -1.02
N MET A 55 7.44 6.17 -0.31
CA MET A 55 8.17 7.39 0.04
C MET A 55 8.68 8.13 -1.19
N VAL A 56 9.35 7.43 -2.12
CA VAL A 56 9.88 8.05 -3.34
C VAL A 56 8.76 8.65 -4.18
N GLY A 57 7.61 7.97 -4.31
CA GLY A 57 6.44 8.52 -4.98
C GLY A 57 5.89 9.78 -4.30
N ALA A 58 5.81 9.77 -2.97
CA ALA A 58 5.35 10.91 -2.18
C ALA A 58 6.26 12.13 -2.35
N TYR A 59 7.58 11.95 -2.21
CA TYR A 59 8.55 13.02 -2.35
C TYR A 59 8.64 13.54 -3.79
N THR A 60 8.64 12.67 -4.79
CA THR A 60 8.66 13.10 -6.20
C THR A 60 7.45 13.96 -6.52
N SER A 61 6.27 13.54 -6.12
CA SER A 61 5.04 14.31 -6.33
C SER A 61 5.09 15.65 -5.59
N ALA A 62 5.50 15.65 -4.33
CA ALA A 62 5.60 16.87 -3.52
C ALA A 62 6.58 17.88 -4.12
N LEU A 63 7.80 17.46 -4.47
CA LEU A 63 8.85 18.33 -5.03
C LEU A 63 8.46 18.95 -6.37
N LEU A 64 7.64 18.28 -7.17
CA LEU A 64 7.17 18.81 -8.46
C LEU A 64 6.00 19.79 -8.32
N THR A 65 5.21 19.65 -7.25
CA THR A 65 3.98 20.44 -7.08
C THR A 65 4.12 21.59 -6.07
N LEU A 66 5.16 21.55 -5.22
CA LEU A 66 5.48 22.65 -4.30
C LEU A 66 5.90 23.91 -5.04
N PRO A 67 5.63 25.11 -4.44
CA PRO A 67 6.21 26.35 -4.91
C PRO A 67 7.74 26.39 -4.67
N PRO A 68 8.47 27.30 -5.32
CA PRO A 68 9.91 27.47 -5.08
C PRO A 68 10.22 27.68 -3.58
N PRO A 69 11.38 27.14 -3.09
CA PRO A 69 11.70 27.16 -1.67
C PRO A 69 11.74 28.57 -1.10
N SER A 70 11.13 28.76 0.05
CA SER A 70 11.21 29.99 0.82
C SER A 70 12.58 30.10 1.54
N LYS A 71 12.88 31.28 2.13
CA LYS A 71 14.16 31.50 2.86
C LYS A 71 14.43 30.52 4.02
N PHE A 72 13.38 29.83 4.48
CA PHE A 72 13.43 28.91 5.63
C PHE A 72 13.31 27.44 5.23
N GLU A 73 13.14 27.16 3.95
CA GLU A 73 12.99 25.80 3.42
C GLU A 73 14.07 25.52 2.41
N SER A 74 14.72 24.36 2.55
CA SER A 74 15.74 23.90 1.62
C SER A 74 15.27 22.64 0.91
N HIS A 75 14.68 22.80 -0.28
CA HIS A 75 14.37 21.69 -1.15
C HIS A 75 14.76 21.99 -2.60
N ILE A 76 15.11 20.96 -3.35
CA ILE A 76 15.33 21.08 -4.80
C ILE A 76 13.97 21.12 -5.51
N LEU A 77 13.95 21.76 -6.67
CA LEU A 77 12.76 21.92 -7.50
C LEU A 77 11.76 22.90 -6.90
N GLY A 78 10.50 22.70 -7.06
CA GLY A 78 9.45 23.69 -6.76
C GLY A 78 8.93 24.26 -8.08
N LEU A 79 8.34 23.34 -8.93
CA LEU A 79 7.94 23.67 -10.29
C LEU A 79 6.47 24.10 -10.40
N GLU A 80 5.74 24.07 -9.29
CA GLU A 80 4.30 24.38 -9.22
C GLU A 80 3.45 23.64 -10.27
N LEU A 81 3.85 22.41 -10.62
CA LEU A 81 3.15 21.62 -11.63
C LEU A 81 1.76 21.22 -11.12
N PRO A 82 0.81 21.02 -12.06
CA PRO A 82 -0.51 20.48 -11.71
C PRO A 82 -0.41 19.19 -10.93
N ILE A 83 -1.22 19.00 -9.90
CA ILE A 83 -1.19 17.85 -8.98
C ILE A 83 -1.29 16.51 -9.71
N LEU A 84 -2.08 16.44 -10.80
CA LEU A 84 -2.20 15.23 -11.62
C LEU A 84 -0.87 14.82 -12.26
N MET A 85 -0.04 15.79 -12.67
CA MET A 85 1.32 15.51 -13.15
C MET A 85 2.20 15.00 -12.01
N GLY A 86 2.05 15.53 -10.80
CA GLY A 86 2.71 15.02 -9.60
C GLY A 86 2.37 13.56 -9.31
N TRP A 87 1.10 13.17 -9.42
CA TRP A 87 0.67 11.78 -9.23
C TRP A 87 1.26 10.84 -10.29
N PHE A 88 1.24 11.26 -11.55
CA PHE A 88 1.85 10.49 -12.63
C PHE A 88 3.36 10.35 -12.43
N ALA A 89 4.04 11.43 -12.09
CA ALA A 89 5.47 11.42 -11.82
C ALA A 89 5.83 10.55 -10.59
N GLY A 90 5.02 10.58 -9.54
CA GLY A 90 5.16 9.72 -8.38
C GLY A 90 5.03 8.23 -8.72
N ALA A 91 4.05 7.88 -9.57
CA ALA A 91 3.89 6.53 -10.08
C ALA A 91 5.10 6.10 -10.94
N LEU A 92 5.56 6.98 -11.83
CA LEU A 92 6.71 6.73 -12.68
C LEU A 92 7.99 6.53 -11.85
N ALA A 93 8.21 7.39 -10.86
CA ALA A 93 9.38 7.30 -9.96
C ALA A 93 9.38 6.00 -9.14
N GLY A 94 8.23 5.57 -8.62
CA GLY A 94 8.07 4.28 -7.95
C GLY A 94 8.35 3.11 -8.89
N GLY A 95 7.90 3.16 -10.13
CA GLY A 95 8.16 2.16 -11.16
C GLY A 95 9.64 2.11 -11.58
N LEU A 96 10.29 3.27 -11.76
CA LEU A 96 11.71 3.36 -12.09
C LEU A 96 12.58 2.83 -10.93
N LEU A 97 12.23 3.19 -9.68
CA LEU A 97 12.91 2.64 -8.52
C LEU A 97 12.78 1.11 -8.48
N ALA A 98 11.58 0.59 -8.75
CA ALA A 98 11.36 -0.85 -8.83
C ALA A 98 12.19 -1.50 -9.95
N LEU A 99 12.34 -0.85 -11.09
CA LEU A 99 13.20 -1.34 -12.16
C LEU A 99 14.67 -1.40 -11.72
N ILE A 100 15.18 -0.32 -11.12
CA ILE A 100 16.57 -0.23 -10.65
C ILE A 100 16.86 -1.29 -9.59
N ILE A 101 15.99 -1.43 -8.59
CA ILE A 101 16.15 -2.41 -7.51
C ILE A 101 15.93 -3.84 -8.05
N GLY A 102 14.96 -4.02 -8.92
CA GLY A 102 14.57 -5.33 -9.45
C GLY A 102 15.65 -5.99 -10.30
N LEU A 103 16.42 -5.21 -11.06
CA LEU A 103 17.49 -5.74 -11.93
C LEU A 103 18.50 -6.63 -11.18
N PRO A 104 19.10 -6.21 -10.06
CA PRO A 104 19.98 -7.07 -9.28
C PRO A 104 19.22 -8.04 -8.37
N THR A 105 18.09 -7.63 -7.77
CA THR A 105 17.49 -8.36 -6.64
C THR A 105 16.57 -9.50 -7.07
N LEU A 106 15.86 -9.41 -8.21
CA LEU A 106 14.98 -10.49 -8.66
C LEU A 106 15.68 -11.78 -9.09
N ARG A 107 17.02 -11.74 -9.24
CA ARG A 107 17.86 -12.92 -9.45
C ARG A 107 18.21 -13.63 -8.15
N LEU A 108 17.96 -13.00 -7.00
CA LEU A 108 18.22 -13.58 -5.70
C LEU A 108 17.13 -14.59 -5.31
N ARG A 109 17.48 -15.52 -4.43
CA ARG A 109 16.50 -16.39 -3.78
C ARG A 109 15.54 -15.55 -2.93
N ARG A 110 14.33 -16.09 -2.68
CA ARG A 110 13.22 -15.37 -2.03
C ARG A 110 13.63 -14.64 -0.75
N ASP A 111 14.39 -15.31 0.14
CA ASP A 111 14.80 -14.77 1.44
C ASP A 111 15.81 -13.60 1.29
N PHE A 112 16.78 -13.74 0.38
CA PHE A 112 17.75 -12.67 0.10
C PHE A 112 17.10 -11.46 -0.56
N LEU A 113 16.08 -11.67 -1.37
CA LEU A 113 15.29 -10.58 -1.96
C LEU A 113 14.60 -9.74 -0.86
N ALA A 114 14.00 -10.39 0.15
CA ALA A 114 13.37 -9.74 1.28
C ALA A 114 14.37 -8.83 2.04
N ILE A 115 15.54 -9.40 2.39
CA ILE A 115 16.60 -8.65 3.10
C ILE A 115 17.12 -7.48 2.26
N ALA A 116 17.37 -7.70 0.97
CA ALA A 116 17.84 -6.66 0.06
C ALA A 116 16.84 -5.50 -0.06
N THR A 117 15.54 -5.80 -0.16
CA THR A 117 14.51 -4.75 -0.28
C THR A 117 14.34 -3.94 1.01
N ILE A 118 14.47 -4.54 2.21
CA ILE A 118 14.51 -3.81 3.49
C ILE A 118 15.76 -2.91 3.52
N GLY A 119 16.93 -3.45 3.16
CA GLY A 119 18.18 -2.69 3.17
C GLY A 119 18.11 -1.45 2.27
N VAL A 120 17.57 -1.59 1.06
CA VAL A 120 17.36 -0.46 0.14
C VAL A 120 16.37 0.56 0.73
N ALA A 121 15.27 0.12 1.32
CA ALA A 121 14.30 1.01 1.96
C ALA A 121 14.94 1.84 3.08
N THR A 122 15.74 1.19 3.92
CA THR A 122 16.46 1.85 5.00
C THR A 122 17.49 2.86 4.47
N ILE A 123 18.22 2.53 3.39
CA ILE A 123 19.19 3.43 2.74
C ILE A 123 18.46 4.68 2.20
N ILE A 124 17.37 4.51 1.44
CA ILE A 124 16.61 5.62 0.85
C ILE A 124 16.08 6.54 1.96
N ARG A 125 15.53 5.97 3.03
CA ARG A 125 15.06 6.75 4.18
C ARG A 125 16.21 7.48 4.88
N SER A 126 17.36 6.83 5.06
CA SER A 126 18.54 7.45 5.66
C SER A 126 19.04 8.62 4.83
N ILE A 127 19.12 8.47 3.51
CA ILE A 127 19.49 9.55 2.59
C ILE A 127 18.52 10.74 2.76
N ALA A 128 17.22 10.50 2.77
CA ALA A 128 16.24 11.56 2.95
C ALA A 128 16.33 12.26 4.32
N ASN A 129 16.72 11.53 5.38
CA ASN A 129 16.91 12.10 6.71
C ASN A 129 18.18 12.94 6.86
N THR A 130 19.23 12.62 6.11
CA THR A 130 20.58 13.20 6.32
C THR A 130 20.93 14.27 5.30
N THR A 131 20.35 14.22 4.09
CA THR A 131 20.72 15.12 3.00
C THR A 131 20.02 16.48 3.12
N GLU A 132 20.83 17.52 3.37
CA GLU A 132 20.37 18.92 3.28
C GLU A 132 20.13 19.30 1.81
N GLY A 133 19.12 20.14 1.59
CA GLY A 133 18.82 20.71 0.28
C GLY A 133 18.01 19.81 -0.64
N PHE A 134 17.89 18.52 -0.38
CA PHE A 134 17.08 17.62 -1.21
C PHE A 134 15.60 17.61 -0.75
N VAL A 135 15.38 17.34 0.52
CA VAL A 135 14.03 17.18 1.11
C VAL A 135 13.89 17.84 2.49
N ASN A 136 14.68 18.85 2.78
CA ASN A 136 14.67 19.59 4.05
C ASN A 136 14.97 18.72 5.29
N ARG A 137 15.81 17.69 5.14
CA ARG A 137 16.19 16.72 6.20
C ARG A 137 14.98 16.12 6.94
N GLY A 138 15.14 15.84 8.23
CA GLY A 138 14.10 15.33 9.11
C GLY A 138 12.88 16.23 9.29
N SER A 139 12.98 17.54 8.99
CA SER A 139 11.84 18.45 9.02
C SER A 139 10.81 18.18 7.93
N GLY A 140 11.26 17.56 6.81
CA GLY A 140 10.39 17.20 5.71
C GLY A 140 9.88 18.36 4.87
N LEU A 141 8.91 18.09 4.03
CA LEU A 141 8.27 19.06 3.13
C LEU A 141 6.89 19.44 3.69
N ASN A 142 6.61 20.73 3.75
CA ASN A 142 5.34 21.28 4.21
C ASN A 142 4.69 22.11 3.09
N GLY A 143 3.41 22.43 3.26
CA GLY A 143 2.71 23.28 2.29
C GLY A 143 2.41 22.57 0.95
N ILE A 144 2.39 21.25 0.92
CA ILE A 144 2.06 20.50 -0.29
C ILE A 144 0.63 20.84 -0.72
N PRO A 145 0.43 21.28 -1.98
CA PRO A 145 -0.88 21.73 -2.45
C PRO A 145 -1.91 20.61 -2.36
N ARG A 146 -3.12 20.96 -1.93
CA ARG A 146 -4.23 20.01 -1.81
C ARG A 146 -5.09 20.09 -3.04
N PHE A 147 -5.50 18.94 -3.56
CA PHE A 147 -6.30 18.86 -4.78
C PHE A 147 -7.68 19.50 -4.59
N LEU A 148 -8.06 20.44 -5.47
CA LEU A 148 -9.34 21.18 -5.43
C LEU A 148 -9.61 22.00 -4.15
N ASN A 149 -8.59 22.34 -3.38
CA ASN A 149 -8.77 23.11 -2.14
C ASN A 149 -9.43 24.49 -2.37
N ASP A 150 -9.13 25.12 -3.51
CA ASP A 150 -9.61 26.47 -3.83
C ASP A 150 -11.08 26.49 -4.29
N PHE A 151 -11.64 25.35 -4.63
CA PHE A 151 -13.01 25.21 -5.15
C PHE A 151 -14.00 24.70 -4.11
N THR A 152 -13.56 24.35 -2.90
CA THR A 152 -14.39 23.68 -1.92
C THR A 152 -14.27 24.31 -0.55
N SER A 153 -15.38 24.35 0.21
CA SER A 153 -15.36 24.74 1.61
C SER A 153 -14.56 23.72 2.45
N ALA A 154 -13.96 24.15 3.55
CA ALA A 154 -13.19 23.25 4.42
C ALA A 154 -13.98 22.04 4.95
N SER A 155 -15.30 22.17 5.08
CA SER A 155 -16.21 21.08 5.48
C SER A 155 -16.41 20.06 4.37
N ASP A 156 -16.53 20.50 3.12
CA ASP A 156 -16.86 19.64 1.98
C ASP A 156 -15.62 18.99 1.37
N TYR A 157 -14.45 19.61 1.59
CA TYR A 157 -13.17 19.13 1.11
C TYR A 157 -12.90 17.66 1.50
N LYS A 158 -13.28 17.26 2.71
CA LYS A 158 -13.09 15.87 3.20
C LYS A 158 -13.84 14.85 2.35
N TRP A 159 -15.07 15.20 1.94
CA TRP A 159 -15.91 14.33 1.09
C TRP A 159 -15.37 14.25 -0.34
N VAL A 160 -14.93 15.39 -0.89
CA VAL A 160 -14.30 15.42 -2.22
C VAL A 160 -13.04 14.55 -2.23
N LEU A 161 -12.21 14.67 -1.20
CA LEU A 161 -10.99 13.88 -1.08
C LEU A 161 -11.32 12.37 -0.98
N LEU A 162 -12.33 11.99 -0.19
CA LEU A 162 -12.78 10.60 -0.10
C LEU A 162 -13.21 10.06 -1.47
N VAL A 163 -14.03 10.81 -2.20
CA VAL A 163 -14.50 10.41 -3.53
C VAL A 163 -13.34 10.21 -4.49
N ILE A 164 -12.37 11.12 -4.51
CA ILE A 164 -11.16 11.00 -5.34
C ILE A 164 -10.37 9.73 -4.98
N MET A 165 -10.15 9.47 -3.68
CA MET A 165 -9.41 8.28 -3.26
C MET A 165 -10.16 6.98 -3.58
N LEU A 166 -11.48 6.97 -3.50
CA LEU A 166 -12.30 5.83 -3.91
C LEU A 166 -12.28 5.61 -5.44
N ILE A 167 -12.26 6.68 -6.22
CA ILE A 167 -12.10 6.60 -7.69
C ILE A 167 -10.73 5.99 -8.01
N MET A 168 -9.65 6.47 -7.37
CA MET A 168 -8.30 5.96 -7.58
C MET A 168 -8.16 4.50 -7.15
N LEU A 169 -8.71 4.13 -5.99
CA LEU A 169 -8.77 2.75 -5.53
C LEU A 169 -9.53 1.86 -6.53
N SER A 170 -10.68 2.33 -7.01
CA SER A 170 -11.49 1.60 -7.99
C SER A 170 -10.73 1.41 -9.32
N ALA A 171 -10.08 2.46 -9.81
CA ALA A 171 -9.28 2.40 -11.04
C ALA A 171 -8.15 1.36 -10.92
N VAL A 172 -7.40 1.39 -9.81
CA VAL A 172 -6.32 0.41 -9.54
C VAL A 172 -6.90 -1.01 -9.37
N TYR A 173 -7.98 -1.16 -8.63
CA TYR A 173 -8.63 -2.47 -8.41
C TYR A 173 -9.10 -3.09 -9.73
N PHE A 174 -9.87 -2.37 -10.54
CA PHE A 174 -10.37 -2.89 -11.81
C PHE A 174 -9.25 -3.10 -12.82
N GLY A 175 -8.25 -2.23 -12.86
CA GLY A 175 -7.05 -2.41 -13.66
C GLY A 175 -6.32 -3.71 -13.31
N LEU A 176 -6.00 -3.91 -12.02
CA LEU A 176 -5.36 -5.14 -11.56
C LEU A 176 -6.23 -6.37 -11.76
N GLN A 177 -7.54 -6.28 -11.50
CA GLN A 177 -8.46 -7.39 -11.72
C GLN A 177 -8.45 -7.85 -13.18
N ARG A 178 -8.43 -6.90 -14.13
CA ARG A 178 -8.36 -7.20 -15.55
C ARG A 178 -7.03 -7.83 -15.96
N VAL A 179 -5.93 -7.29 -15.47
CA VAL A 179 -4.57 -7.76 -15.79
C VAL A 179 -4.31 -9.13 -15.17
N THR A 180 -4.73 -9.37 -13.92
CA THR A 180 -4.54 -10.67 -13.24
C THR A 180 -5.49 -11.76 -13.77
N ALA A 181 -6.61 -11.41 -14.37
CA ALA A 181 -7.49 -12.35 -15.05
C ALA A 181 -6.97 -12.76 -16.46
N ALA A 182 -6.13 -11.93 -17.08
CA ALA A 182 -5.54 -12.14 -18.39
C ALA A 182 -4.50 -13.30 -18.40
N PRO A 183 -4.04 -13.75 -19.58
CA PRO A 183 -2.98 -14.77 -19.70
C PRO A 183 -1.73 -14.44 -18.88
N TRP A 184 -1.37 -13.17 -18.80
CA TRP A 184 -0.24 -12.69 -17.99
C TRP A 184 -0.38 -13.10 -16.51
N GLY A 185 -1.53 -12.90 -15.89
CA GLY A 185 -1.78 -13.28 -14.50
C GLY A 185 -1.73 -14.80 -14.27
N ARG A 186 -2.06 -15.63 -15.28
CA ARG A 186 -1.89 -17.08 -15.20
C ARG A 186 -0.42 -17.47 -15.15
N VAL A 187 0.43 -16.82 -15.94
CA VAL A 187 1.88 -17.05 -15.92
C VAL A 187 2.47 -16.65 -14.57
N LEU A 188 2.05 -15.50 -13.99
CA LEU A 188 2.52 -15.09 -12.66
C LEU A 188 2.22 -16.14 -11.59
N ARG A 189 0.98 -16.67 -11.56
CA ARG A 189 0.61 -17.73 -10.61
C ARG A 189 1.41 -19.00 -10.83
N ALA A 190 1.62 -19.42 -12.08
CA ALA A 190 2.46 -20.57 -12.39
C ALA A 190 3.90 -20.39 -11.86
N ILE A 191 4.48 -19.18 -11.99
CA ILE A 191 5.80 -18.84 -11.45
C ILE A 191 5.79 -18.87 -9.92
N ARG A 192 4.74 -18.35 -9.29
CA ARG A 192 4.56 -18.39 -7.83
C ARG A 192 4.54 -19.82 -7.30
N ASP A 193 3.77 -20.67 -7.97
CA ASP A 193 3.55 -22.04 -7.52
C ASP A 193 4.80 -22.92 -7.76
N ASN A 194 5.40 -22.86 -8.94
CA ASN A 194 6.68 -23.52 -9.23
C ASN A 194 7.43 -22.81 -10.38
N GLU A 195 8.52 -22.11 -10.04
CA GLU A 195 9.32 -21.33 -11.00
C GLU A 195 10.03 -22.23 -12.01
N ASP A 196 10.56 -23.40 -11.57
CA ASP A 196 11.31 -24.33 -12.41
C ASP A 196 10.38 -24.97 -13.47
N THR A 197 9.17 -25.35 -13.07
CA THR A 197 8.16 -25.86 -13.99
C THR A 197 7.74 -24.82 -15.02
N ALA A 198 7.59 -23.56 -14.61
CA ALA A 198 7.27 -22.46 -15.53
C ALA A 198 8.41 -22.21 -16.54
N MET A 199 9.68 -22.29 -16.10
CA MET A 199 10.84 -22.22 -16.99
C MET A 199 10.90 -23.39 -17.97
N ALA A 200 10.65 -24.61 -17.50
CA ALA A 200 10.60 -25.79 -18.35
C ALA A 200 9.49 -25.68 -19.42
N ALA A 201 8.38 -24.98 -19.10
CA ALA A 201 7.33 -24.65 -20.06
C ALA A 201 7.66 -23.46 -20.99
N GLY A 202 8.93 -23.04 -21.07
CA GLY A 202 9.42 -22.00 -21.97
C GLY A 202 9.07 -20.56 -21.56
N LYS A 203 8.76 -20.29 -20.27
CA LYS A 203 8.46 -18.94 -19.78
C LYS A 203 9.72 -18.25 -19.25
N HIS A 204 9.92 -17.01 -19.65
CA HIS A 204 11.01 -16.14 -19.11
C HIS A 204 10.61 -15.59 -17.73
N THR A 205 10.78 -16.39 -16.66
CA THR A 205 10.27 -16.09 -15.30
C THR A 205 10.76 -14.75 -14.77
N VAL A 206 12.06 -14.43 -14.97
CA VAL A 206 12.66 -13.16 -14.53
C VAL A 206 11.95 -11.94 -15.16
N SER A 207 11.61 -12.01 -16.46
CA SER A 207 10.93 -10.91 -17.16
C SER A 207 9.51 -10.68 -16.61
N PHE A 208 8.76 -11.74 -16.37
CA PHE A 208 7.41 -11.64 -15.78
C PHE A 208 7.45 -11.12 -14.35
N ARG A 209 8.40 -11.60 -13.54
CA ARG A 209 8.64 -11.10 -12.17
C ARG A 209 9.00 -9.62 -12.18
N MET A 210 9.88 -9.19 -13.11
CA MET A 210 10.25 -7.77 -13.27
C MET A 210 9.04 -6.90 -13.61
N GLN A 211 8.20 -7.32 -14.57
CA GLN A 211 6.99 -6.58 -14.93
C GLN A 211 6.04 -6.42 -13.73
N ALA A 212 5.81 -7.48 -12.97
CA ALA A 212 4.98 -7.43 -11.77
C ALA A 212 5.59 -6.55 -10.68
N PHE A 213 6.91 -6.58 -10.51
CA PHE A 213 7.63 -5.77 -9.54
C PHE A 213 7.58 -4.29 -9.87
N VAL A 214 7.80 -3.94 -11.14
CA VAL A 214 7.73 -2.55 -11.63
C VAL A 214 6.31 -2.00 -11.56
N LEU A 215 5.31 -2.78 -11.99
CA LEU A 215 3.90 -2.37 -11.91
C LEU A 215 3.47 -2.16 -10.45
N GLY A 216 3.85 -3.07 -9.55
CA GLY A 216 3.59 -2.92 -8.12
C GLY A 216 4.28 -1.69 -7.54
N GLY A 217 5.56 -1.46 -7.87
CA GLY A 217 6.30 -0.26 -7.45
C GLY A 217 5.67 1.05 -7.96
N ALA A 218 5.19 1.07 -9.20
CA ALA A 218 4.49 2.22 -9.76
C ALA A 218 3.17 2.52 -9.02
N ILE A 219 2.39 1.49 -8.68
CA ILE A 219 1.15 1.66 -7.90
C ILE A 219 1.45 2.13 -6.47
N MET A 220 2.51 1.60 -5.84
CA MET A 220 2.96 2.07 -4.52
C MET A 220 3.41 3.54 -4.56
N GLY A 221 4.14 3.94 -5.61
CA GLY A 221 4.54 5.34 -5.84
C GLY A 221 3.35 6.27 -6.04
N LEU A 222 2.34 5.83 -6.80
CA LEU A 222 1.07 6.56 -6.94
C LEU A 222 0.39 6.75 -5.57
N ALA A 223 0.29 5.69 -4.77
CA ALA A 223 -0.31 5.77 -3.45
C ALA A 223 0.46 6.74 -2.52
N GLY A 224 1.80 6.77 -2.63
CA GLY A 224 2.64 7.73 -1.93
C GLY A 224 2.34 9.18 -2.34
N ALA A 225 2.20 9.44 -3.64
CA ALA A 225 1.80 10.75 -4.16
C ALA A 225 0.42 11.19 -3.63
N LEU A 226 -0.56 10.29 -3.65
CA LEU A 226 -1.89 10.53 -3.06
C LEU A 226 -1.81 10.85 -1.56
N TRP A 227 -0.95 10.15 -0.82
CA TRP A 227 -0.72 10.38 0.60
C TRP A 227 -0.14 11.78 0.87
N ALA A 228 0.85 12.23 0.09
CA ALA A 228 1.47 13.54 0.21
C ALA A 228 0.44 14.67 0.06
N HIS A 229 -0.39 14.62 -0.97
CA HIS A 229 -1.43 15.63 -1.21
C HIS A 229 -2.61 15.55 -0.22
N ARG A 230 -2.83 14.39 0.41
CA ARG A 230 -3.81 14.24 1.48
C ARG A 230 -3.35 14.89 2.77
N THR A 231 -2.10 14.64 3.17
CA THR A 231 -1.55 15.13 4.44
C THR A 231 -1.14 16.59 4.38
N GLY A 232 -0.70 17.08 3.21
CA GLY A 232 -0.18 18.43 3.02
C GLY A 232 1.22 18.65 3.60
N SER A 233 1.76 17.65 4.30
CA SER A 233 3.12 17.63 4.83
C SER A 233 3.63 16.18 4.91
N ILE A 234 4.91 15.98 4.64
CA ILE A 234 5.57 14.68 4.72
C ILE A 234 6.94 14.82 5.36
N SER A 235 7.30 13.92 6.26
CA SER A 235 8.64 13.86 6.85
C SER A 235 9.23 12.46 6.69
N PRO A 236 10.57 12.31 6.54
CA PRO A 236 11.18 10.99 6.39
C PRO A 236 10.96 10.09 7.61
N THR A 237 10.77 10.65 8.79
CA THR A 237 10.51 9.91 10.04
C THR A 237 9.15 9.23 10.05
N ALA A 238 8.16 9.75 9.31
CA ALA A 238 6.85 9.15 9.17
C ALA A 238 6.87 7.84 8.33
N PHE A 239 7.88 7.67 7.48
CA PHE A 239 8.03 6.49 6.63
C PHE A 239 8.89 5.41 7.32
N ASN A 240 8.47 4.94 8.49
CA ASN A 240 9.17 3.84 9.16
C ASN A 240 8.73 2.48 8.59
N ASP A 241 9.58 1.46 8.77
CA ASP A 241 9.35 0.13 8.20
C ASP A 241 8.12 -0.54 8.80
N LEU A 242 7.83 -0.29 10.08
CA LEU A 242 6.66 -0.84 10.76
C LEU A 242 5.37 -0.33 10.12
N PHE A 243 5.23 0.98 10.00
CA PHE A 243 4.04 1.61 9.43
C PHE A 243 3.93 1.37 7.91
N GLY A 244 5.02 1.57 7.19
CA GLY A 244 5.02 1.56 5.72
C GLY A 244 5.18 0.19 5.08
N THR A 245 5.57 -0.84 5.83
CA THR A 245 5.78 -2.19 5.28
C THR A 245 4.98 -3.24 6.05
N PHE A 246 5.23 -3.42 7.36
CA PHE A 246 4.62 -4.51 8.11
C PHE A 246 3.10 -4.39 8.26
N VAL A 247 2.56 -3.18 8.43
CA VAL A 247 1.10 -2.95 8.46
C VAL A 247 0.48 -3.37 7.13
N ILE A 248 1.11 -3.04 6.00
CA ILE A 248 0.60 -3.40 4.67
C ILE A 248 0.70 -4.91 4.44
N TRP A 249 1.79 -5.56 4.87
CA TRP A 249 1.91 -7.01 4.87
C TRP A 249 0.79 -7.67 5.67
N THR A 250 0.50 -7.15 6.88
CA THR A 250 -0.61 -7.62 7.70
C THR A 250 -1.95 -7.46 6.98
N MET A 251 -2.18 -6.34 6.29
CA MET A 251 -3.40 -6.13 5.50
C MET A 251 -3.58 -7.21 4.43
N VAL A 252 -2.52 -7.55 3.69
CA VAL A 252 -2.59 -8.57 2.65
C VAL A 252 -2.72 -9.98 3.24
N MET A 253 -2.03 -10.28 4.35
CA MET A 253 -2.12 -11.58 5.03
C MET A 253 -3.50 -11.81 5.63
N VAL A 254 -4.01 -10.85 6.39
CA VAL A 254 -5.35 -10.91 7.00
C VAL A 254 -6.42 -11.00 5.93
N GLY A 255 -6.30 -10.19 4.88
CA GLY A 255 -7.26 -10.18 3.78
C GLY A 255 -7.30 -11.45 2.95
N GLY A 256 -6.15 -12.07 2.75
CA GLY A 256 -5.94 -13.25 1.92
C GLY A 256 -5.16 -12.94 0.65
N SER A 257 -3.96 -13.51 0.55
CA SER A 257 -3.06 -13.34 -0.59
C SER A 257 -3.63 -13.99 -1.86
N GLY A 258 -3.32 -13.39 -3.03
CA GLY A 258 -3.81 -13.87 -4.33
C GLY A 258 -5.26 -13.48 -4.65
N ASN A 259 -5.91 -12.67 -3.77
CA ASN A 259 -7.26 -12.17 -3.99
C ASN A 259 -7.31 -10.65 -3.78
N ASN A 260 -7.64 -9.88 -4.85
CA ASN A 260 -7.70 -8.42 -4.78
C ASN A 260 -8.82 -7.91 -3.84
N LYS A 261 -9.94 -8.63 -3.74
CA LYS A 261 -11.01 -8.29 -2.77
C LYS A 261 -10.52 -8.50 -1.34
N GLY A 262 -9.76 -9.58 -1.12
CA GLY A 262 -9.12 -9.86 0.15
C GLY A 262 -8.21 -8.71 0.59
N ALA A 263 -7.31 -8.25 -0.28
CA ALA A 263 -6.40 -7.14 0.02
C ALA A 263 -7.14 -5.86 0.49
N ILE A 264 -8.27 -5.52 -0.15
CA ILE A 264 -9.09 -4.34 0.25
C ILE A 264 -9.75 -4.57 1.62
N ILE A 265 -10.34 -5.76 1.85
CA ILE A 265 -10.98 -6.07 3.13
C ILE A 265 -9.95 -6.14 4.25
N GLY A 266 -8.78 -6.73 3.99
CA GLY A 266 -7.68 -6.72 4.95
C GLY A 266 -7.19 -5.31 5.28
N ALA A 267 -7.10 -4.42 4.27
CA ALA A 267 -6.79 -3.01 4.51
C ALA A 267 -7.85 -2.32 5.39
N LEU A 268 -9.12 -2.64 5.21
CA LEU A 268 -10.21 -2.09 6.03
C LEU A 268 -10.14 -2.60 7.47
N VAL A 269 -9.98 -3.91 7.66
CA VAL A 269 -9.93 -4.54 8.99
C VAL A 269 -8.68 -4.09 9.76
N VAL A 270 -7.50 -4.24 9.18
CA VAL A 270 -6.24 -3.85 9.84
C VAL A 270 -6.16 -2.34 10.00
N GLY A 271 -6.65 -1.58 9.00
CA GLY A 271 -6.76 -0.14 9.08
C GLY A 271 -7.65 0.32 10.24
N PHE A 272 -8.76 -0.36 10.51
CA PHE A 272 -9.61 -0.05 11.65
C PHE A 272 -8.86 -0.20 12.98
N PHE A 273 -8.10 -1.27 13.16
CA PHE A 273 -7.26 -1.44 14.36
C PHE A 273 -6.14 -0.40 14.43
N TRP A 274 -5.52 -0.07 13.29
CA TRP A 274 -4.39 0.85 13.28
C TRP A 274 -4.79 2.33 13.45
N PHE A 275 -5.81 2.78 12.73
CA PHE A 275 -6.25 4.17 12.72
C PHE A 275 -7.40 4.44 13.70
N GLY A 276 -8.05 3.41 14.25
CA GLY A 276 -9.09 3.53 15.27
C GLY A 276 -8.55 3.71 16.69
N THR A 277 -7.26 3.46 16.90
CA THR A 277 -6.61 3.58 18.21
C THR A 277 -6.87 4.92 18.93
N PRO A 278 -6.84 6.10 18.27
CA PRO A 278 -7.10 7.37 18.95
C PRO A 278 -8.52 7.49 19.50
N LEU A 279 -9.50 6.76 18.94
CA LEU A 279 -10.90 6.79 19.45
C LEU A 279 -11.03 6.15 20.82
N ILE A 280 -10.19 5.17 21.11
CA ILE A 280 -10.28 4.38 22.34
C ILE A 280 -9.38 4.98 23.43
N GLN A 281 -8.45 5.86 23.05
CA GLN A 281 -7.43 6.38 23.95
C GLN A 281 -8.01 7.18 25.12
N GLU A 282 -9.06 7.97 24.86
CA GLU A 282 -9.69 8.82 25.87
C GLU A 282 -10.52 8.04 26.89
N ASP A 283 -11.01 6.85 26.52
CA ASP A 283 -11.82 5.97 27.38
C ASP A 283 -10.97 5.00 28.22
N LEU A 284 -9.65 4.95 28.01
CA LEU A 284 -8.76 4.03 28.69
C LEU A 284 -8.17 4.65 29.95
N PRO A 285 -7.93 3.84 31.00
CA PRO A 285 -7.20 4.28 32.19
C PRO A 285 -5.84 4.87 31.81
N ASP A 286 -5.36 5.88 32.56
CA ASP A 286 -4.15 6.66 32.25
C ASP A 286 -2.92 5.80 31.96
N PHE A 287 -2.75 4.67 32.66
CA PHE A 287 -1.60 3.78 32.47
C PHE A 287 -1.64 3.03 31.11
N LEU A 288 -2.84 2.79 30.55
CA LEU A 288 -3.04 2.19 29.23
C LEU A 288 -3.09 3.26 28.13
N GLY A 289 -3.72 4.41 28.38
CA GLY A 289 -3.82 5.52 27.46
C GLY A 289 -2.45 6.03 26.98
N THR A 290 -1.46 6.10 27.89
CA THR A 290 -0.09 6.49 27.54
C THR A 290 0.67 5.45 26.74
N ARG A 291 0.24 4.17 26.75
CA ARG A 291 0.89 3.04 26.06
C ARG A 291 0.12 2.51 24.86
N VAL A 292 -0.99 3.13 24.52
CA VAL A 292 -1.89 2.68 23.45
C VAL A 292 -1.17 2.53 22.10
N PHE A 293 -0.24 3.42 21.77
CA PHE A 293 0.53 3.33 20.53
C PHE A 293 1.47 2.11 20.49
N GLN A 294 2.09 1.76 21.62
CA GLN A 294 2.91 0.55 21.72
C GLN A 294 2.05 -0.72 21.66
N LEU A 295 0.88 -0.71 22.31
CA LEU A 295 -0.08 -1.81 22.22
C LEU A 295 -0.57 -2.02 20.79
N ARG A 296 -0.77 -0.95 20.04
CA ARG A 296 -1.12 -1.03 18.61
C ARG A 296 -0.04 -1.76 17.79
N GLU A 297 1.23 -1.46 18.02
CA GLU A 297 2.35 -2.14 17.35
C GLU A 297 2.40 -3.62 17.69
N LEU A 298 2.21 -3.97 18.97
CA LEU A 298 2.11 -5.34 19.43
C LEU A 298 0.92 -6.06 18.78
N THR A 299 -0.23 -5.38 18.64
CA THR A 299 -1.43 -5.96 18.00
C THR A 299 -1.16 -6.33 16.55
N VAL A 300 -0.43 -5.52 15.77
CA VAL A 300 -0.06 -5.85 14.39
C VAL A 300 0.80 -7.11 14.34
N GLY A 301 1.83 -7.20 15.19
CA GLY A 301 2.67 -8.41 15.26
C GLY A 301 1.87 -9.66 15.66
N LEU A 302 0.98 -9.52 16.65
CA LEU A 302 0.09 -10.59 17.09
C LEU A 302 -0.87 -11.04 16.00
N LEU A 303 -1.47 -10.09 15.25
CA LEU A 303 -2.35 -10.40 14.12
C LEU A 303 -1.63 -11.21 13.05
N ILE A 304 -0.39 -10.85 12.69
CA ILE A 304 0.41 -11.63 11.73
C ILE A 304 0.54 -13.08 12.22
N VAL A 305 0.99 -13.28 13.46
CA VAL A 305 1.21 -14.62 14.03
C VAL A 305 -0.11 -15.40 14.10
N LEU A 306 -1.19 -14.79 14.60
CA LEU A 306 -2.49 -15.45 14.71
C LEU A 306 -3.05 -15.86 13.36
N PHE A 307 -2.98 -14.99 12.35
CA PHE A 307 -3.49 -15.34 11.02
C PHE A 307 -2.64 -16.41 10.34
N LEU A 308 -1.31 -16.38 10.51
CA LEU A 308 -0.45 -17.45 9.98
C LEU A 308 -0.75 -18.82 10.62
N LEU A 309 -1.08 -18.86 11.91
CA LEU A 309 -1.36 -20.08 12.63
C LEU A 309 -2.81 -20.58 12.44
N LEU A 310 -3.80 -19.69 12.51
CA LEU A 310 -5.22 -20.06 12.55
C LEU A 310 -5.88 -20.02 11.17
N GLN A 311 -5.52 -19.06 10.33
CA GLN A 311 -6.11 -18.85 9.00
C GLN A 311 -5.06 -18.46 7.95
N PRO A 312 -4.18 -19.39 7.54
CA PRO A 312 -3.11 -19.10 6.57
C PRO A 312 -3.63 -18.65 5.19
N HIS A 313 -4.89 -18.89 4.89
CA HIS A 313 -5.55 -18.45 3.65
C HIS A 313 -6.17 -17.05 3.74
N GLY A 314 -6.12 -16.39 4.91
CA GLY A 314 -6.78 -15.10 5.16
C GLY A 314 -8.31 -15.17 5.16
N LEU A 315 -8.96 -13.99 5.28
CA LEU A 315 -10.43 -13.87 5.32
C LEU A 315 -11.10 -14.29 4.01
N ILE A 316 -10.49 -13.95 2.88
CA ILE A 316 -11.03 -14.31 1.54
C ILE A 316 -10.00 -15.14 0.80
N ARG A 317 -10.29 -16.41 0.67
CA ARG A 317 -9.44 -17.38 -0.03
C ARG A 317 -9.29 -17.04 -1.51
N GLU A 318 -8.15 -17.38 -2.08
CA GLU A 318 -7.93 -17.36 -3.52
C GLU A 318 -8.89 -18.33 -4.20
N LYS A 319 -9.49 -17.92 -5.33
CA LYS A 319 -10.31 -18.82 -6.13
C LYS A 319 -9.39 -19.75 -6.89
N ALA A 320 -9.46 -21.06 -6.61
CA ALA A 320 -8.76 -22.08 -7.40
C ALA A 320 -9.23 -21.99 -8.86
N GLN A 321 -8.31 -21.75 -9.77
CA GLN A 321 -8.58 -21.82 -11.22
C GLN A 321 -8.35 -23.24 -11.69
N VAL A 322 -9.38 -24.07 -11.58
CA VAL A 322 -9.37 -25.43 -12.11
C VAL A 322 -9.59 -25.38 -13.63
N SER A 323 -8.73 -26.02 -14.40
CA SER A 323 -8.92 -26.17 -15.84
C SER A 323 -10.25 -26.89 -16.11
N ARG A 324 -11.03 -26.41 -17.08
CA ARG A 324 -12.27 -27.06 -17.51
C ARG A 324 -12.04 -28.53 -18.02
N PHE A 325 -10.80 -28.89 -18.34
CA PHE A 325 -10.41 -30.22 -18.80
C PHE A 325 -10.09 -31.21 -17.68
N ILE A 326 -9.96 -30.76 -16.41
CA ILE A 326 -9.70 -31.68 -15.28
C ILE A 326 -10.90 -32.57 -14.98
N THR A 327 -12.10 -32.20 -15.37
CA THR A 327 -13.28 -33.04 -15.22
C THR A 327 -13.14 -34.37 -16.01
N CYS A 328 -12.36 -34.41 -17.07
CA CYS A 328 -12.09 -35.63 -17.82
C CYS A 328 -11.08 -36.56 -17.11
N LEU A 329 -10.20 -36.05 -16.24
CA LEU A 329 -9.20 -36.85 -15.53
C LEU A 329 -9.75 -37.49 -14.24
N LEU A 330 -10.84 -36.95 -13.69
CA LEU A 330 -11.53 -37.53 -12.52
C LEU A 330 -12.31 -38.84 -12.86
N TYR A 331 -12.46 -39.18 -14.13
CA TYR A 331 -13.10 -40.43 -14.57
C TYR A 331 -12.11 -41.60 -14.81
N THR A 332 -10.82 -41.39 -14.67
CA THR A 332 -9.91 -42.50 -14.49
C THR A 332 -10.01 -42.96 -13.05
N SER A 333 -10.95 -43.89 -12.78
CA SER A 333 -11.01 -44.60 -11.50
C SER A 333 -9.62 -45.14 -11.17
N PRO A 334 -9.16 -45.00 -9.89
CA PRO A 334 -7.94 -45.68 -9.49
C PRO A 334 -8.09 -47.15 -9.80
N SER A 335 -7.09 -47.70 -10.47
CA SER A 335 -7.02 -49.13 -10.75
C SER A 335 -7.23 -49.90 -9.44
N PRO A 336 -8.06 -50.97 -9.42
CA PRO A 336 -8.28 -51.77 -8.21
C PRO A 336 -7.07 -52.64 -7.83
N ARG A 337 -5.87 -52.20 -8.15
CA ARG A 337 -4.62 -52.89 -7.84
C ARG A 337 -3.64 -51.87 -7.29
N ASP A 338 -3.86 -51.39 -6.10
CA ASP A 338 -2.80 -50.95 -5.18
C ASP A 338 -3.39 -50.92 -3.76
#